data_9dbdab3ce6f4cd5faa643bd4592fa582
#
_entry.id   9dbdab3ce6f4cd5faa643bd4592fa582
#
_cell.length_a   1.000
_cell.length_b   1.000
_cell.length_c   1.000
_cell.angle_alpha   90.00
_cell.angle_beta   90.00
_cell.angle_gamma   90.00
#
_symmetry.space_group_name_H-M   'P 1'
#
loop_
_entity.id
_entity.type
_entity.pdbx_description
1 polymer ?
#
loop_
_entity_poly.entity_id
_entity_poly.type
_entity_poly.pdbx_seq_one_letter_code
_entity_poly.pdbx_strand_id
1 'polypeptide(L)'
;MKRIFAILLALALARSLMACGTSGGSTNTNTNTNTSTDAEGTTAQTASLLATTVEAPDLTEATVILLGGDTVQITGSGAAEENGTVTITAGGVYVIKGTLDDGRVVVNASGEDVTLALENADLTCPDSSPLYIYKAASVLLWLPEGSTSTLTDGGSYTFGDTLSSAEDDEPNACLYSKADLVVAGTGGLTVNGNYNNGVTSKDNLLVDGVTLTVSAANNGVTGKDSCTVRGAAVTVTSVGKGLKSDGELLLESGTFVMDCEDDAFHSNGDVTVTGGSYTVATGDDAFHADGALTVLGGTVDITKSCEGLEGATVDITGGTISIVAGDDGINAAGGDGENVPGQANSSYWIHVSGGVITVDAGGDGIDSNGDILVSGGELYISGSTGDGDASVTGGVVVAAGSSGMAQNFGASSTQGSILVTFSAGSTEQVTLTDSDGTVLASFAPAKRYTCVVISTPDVVQGGTYTITAGSQSQTVTMDSLIYGTGMGMGGMGGFPGGNMPSDFDPSQQGGGFPGGQRPSGNPPTKSN
;
A
#
# COMPACT_ATOMS: atom_id res chain seq x y z
N MET A 1 -5.27 48.62 3.36
CA MET A 1 -5.85 48.28 4.69
C MET A 1 -7.16 47.54 4.46
N LYS A 2 -7.14 46.22 4.42
CA LYS A 2 -8.29 45.37 4.76
C LYS A 2 -7.70 44.01 5.11
N ARG A 3 -7.82 43.63 6.38
CA ARG A 3 -7.38 42.37 6.96
C ARG A 3 -8.41 41.32 6.56
N ILE A 4 -7.97 40.19 6.00
CA ILE A 4 -8.76 39.00 5.82
C ILE A 4 -8.30 37.97 6.85
N PHE A 5 -9.23 37.50 7.65
CA PHE A 5 -9.05 36.52 8.71
C PHE A 5 -8.84 35.14 8.06
N ALA A 6 -7.72 34.52 8.39
CA ALA A 6 -7.51 33.10 8.15
C ALA A 6 -8.11 32.32 9.33
N ILE A 7 -9.05 31.42 9.03
CA ILE A 7 -9.57 30.44 9.99
C ILE A 7 -8.68 29.20 9.90
N LEU A 8 -7.83 29.02 10.89
CA LEU A 8 -7.09 27.78 11.14
C LEU A 8 -8.04 26.77 11.77
N LEU A 9 -8.31 25.67 11.09
CA LEU A 9 -8.91 24.47 11.67
C LEU A 9 -7.76 23.51 12.02
N ALA A 10 -7.32 23.58 13.27
CA ALA A 10 -6.36 22.64 13.82
C ALA A 10 -7.11 21.39 14.31
N LEU A 11 -6.94 20.23 13.67
CA LEU A 11 -7.28 18.95 14.25
C LEU A 11 -6.19 18.58 15.28
N ALA A 12 -6.54 18.70 16.55
CA ALA A 12 -5.69 18.22 17.64
C ALA A 12 -5.98 16.74 17.89
N LEU A 13 -5.05 15.86 17.51
CA LEU A 13 -4.99 14.50 18.03
C LEU A 13 -4.53 14.57 19.50
N ALA A 14 -5.45 14.37 20.42
CA ALA A 14 -5.15 14.26 21.85
C ALA A 14 -4.63 12.83 22.14
N ARG A 15 -3.32 12.69 22.30
CA ARG A 15 -2.75 11.53 23.00
C ARG A 15 -2.95 11.74 24.50
N SER A 16 -3.81 10.96 25.12
CA SER A 16 -3.94 10.87 26.57
C SER A 16 -2.82 10.02 27.16
N LEU A 17 -1.77 10.67 27.67
CA LEU A 17 -0.82 10.05 28.59
C LEU A 17 -1.46 9.97 29.98
N MET A 18 -1.73 8.76 30.46
CA MET A 18 -1.94 8.51 31.88
C MET A 18 -0.59 8.07 32.49
N ALA A 19 0.02 9.00 33.23
CA ALA A 19 1.13 8.70 34.11
C ALA A 19 0.60 8.36 35.50
N CYS A 20 1.02 7.21 36.04
CA CYS A 20 1.01 7.03 37.50
C CYS A 20 2.40 6.54 37.91
N GLY A 21 3.03 7.32 38.79
CA GLY A 21 4.39 7.14 39.25
C GLY A 21 4.53 6.16 40.42
N THR A 22 5.67 5.81 40.72
CA THR A 22 6.70 6.10 41.71
C THR A 22 7.51 4.82 41.92
N SER A 23 8.74 4.70 42.02
CA SER A 23 9.82 5.29 42.78
C SER A 23 11.09 4.44 42.62
N GLY A 24 12.22 5.11 42.54
CA GLY A 24 13.41 4.64 43.27
C GLY A 24 14.53 3.97 42.55
N GLY A 25 15.59 4.69 42.24
CA GLY A 25 16.92 4.27 42.66
C GLY A 25 17.98 3.90 41.61
N SER A 26 18.90 4.82 41.46
CA SER A 26 20.37 4.65 41.33
C SER A 26 21.02 4.52 39.96
N THR A 27 21.58 5.63 39.55
CA THR A 27 22.88 5.90 38.86
C THR A 27 23.63 4.75 38.21
N ASN A 28 23.87 4.88 36.89
CA ASN A 28 25.25 4.90 36.37
C ASN A 28 25.32 5.64 35.02
N THR A 29 26.20 6.62 35.02
CA THR A 29 26.65 7.45 33.90
C THR A 29 27.45 6.61 32.92
N ASN A 30 27.08 6.66 31.61
CA ASN A 30 28.07 6.62 30.56
C ASN A 30 27.60 7.48 29.37
N THR A 31 28.29 8.59 29.23
CA THR A 31 28.20 9.52 28.12
C THR A 31 28.75 8.88 26.85
N ASN A 32 27.89 8.75 25.84
CA ASN A 32 28.32 8.73 24.45
C ASN A 32 27.38 9.67 23.68
N THR A 33 27.89 10.86 23.42
CA THR A 33 27.28 11.84 22.55
C THR A 33 27.50 11.40 21.11
N ASN A 34 26.44 10.90 20.46
CA ASN A 34 26.31 11.00 19.01
C ASN A 34 25.04 11.81 18.77
N THR A 35 25.24 13.05 18.39
CA THR A 35 24.23 13.96 17.88
C THR A 35 23.84 13.49 16.46
N SER A 36 22.71 12.82 16.32
CA SER A 36 21.99 12.73 15.05
C SER A 36 21.04 13.95 14.98
N THR A 37 21.46 14.97 14.24
CA THR A 37 20.69 16.20 14.00
C THR A 37 19.95 16.20 12.67
N ASP A 38 19.72 15.05 12.05
CA ASP A 38 19.16 14.97 10.69
C ASP A 38 17.67 14.59 10.62
N ALA A 39 17.07 14.11 11.72
CA ALA A 39 15.67 13.68 11.69
C ALA A 39 14.62 14.81 11.84
N GLU A 40 14.99 15.97 12.42
CA GLU A 40 14.03 17.09 12.59
C GLU A 40 13.91 17.98 11.33
N GLY A 41 14.89 17.94 10.42
CA GLY A 41 14.87 18.71 9.17
C GLY A 41 13.93 18.10 8.13
N THR A 42 13.94 16.78 8.02
CA THR A 42 13.22 16.04 6.99
C THR A 42 11.70 16.07 7.21
N THR A 43 11.25 15.88 8.45
CA THR A 43 9.81 15.93 8.79
C THR A 43 9.20 17.33 8.63
N ALA A 44 9.96 18.40 8.86
CA ALA A 44 9.47 19.77 8.66
C ALA A 44 9.37 20.14 7.17
N GLN A 45 10.23 19.60 6.33
CA GLN A 45 10.25 19.86 4.90
C GLN A 45 9.17 19.06 4.16
N THR A 46 8.97 17.81 4.54
CA THR A 46 7.85 16.98 4.06
C THR A 46 6.50 17.61 4.43
N ALA A 47 6.32 18.05 5.68
CA ALA A 47 5.13 18.77 6.12
C ALA A 47 4.92 20.10 5.38
N SER A 48 5.98 20.75 4.90
CA SER A 48 5.90 22.00 4.12
C SER A 48 5.45 21.75 2.67
N LEU A 49 5.88 20.65 2.05
CA LEU A 49 5.44 20.27 0.70
C LEU A 49 3.96 19.86 0.66
N LEU A 50 3.46 19.25 1.74
CA LEU A 50 2.09 18.76 1.85
C LEU A 50 1.06 19.86 2.20
N ALA A 51 1.49 20.99 2.78
CA ALA A 51 0.58 21.99 3.34
C ALA A 51 0.09 23.04 2.31
N THR A 52 0.65 23.10 1.11
CA THR A 52 0.34 24.15 0.13
C THR A 52 -0.12 23.58 -1.20
N THR A 53 -1.19 24.16 -1.76
CA THR A 53 -1.58 23.94 -3.17
C THR A 53 -0.41 24.37 -4.06
N VAL A 54 -0.01 23.53 -5.01
CA VAL A 54 1.00 23.90 -6.01
C VAL A 54 0.39 24.91 -6.96
N GLU A 55 0.89 26.15 -6.91
CA GLU A 55 0.41 27.23 -7.79
C GLU A 55 1.11 27.16 -9.15
N ALA A 56 0.39 27.57 -10.20
CA ALA A 56 0.94 27.65 -11.53
C ALA A 56 2.09 28.67 -11.57
N PRO A 57 3.27 28.31 -12.11
CA PRO A 57 4.38 29.22 -12.23
C PRO A 57 4.09 30.34 -13.25
N ASP A 58 4.70 31.51 -13.04
CA ASP A 58 4.71 32.57 -14.06
C ASP A 58 5.74 32.24 -15.14
N LEU A 59 5.28 32.01 -16.36
CA LEU A 59 6.11 31.64 -17.51
C LEU A 59 6.53 32.83 -18.38
N THR A 60 6.17 34.07 -18.02
CA THR A 60 6.37 35.24 -18.90
C THR A 60 7.85 35.61 -19.13
N GLU A 61 8.70 35.39 -18.11
CA GLU A 61 10.15 35.66 -18.17
C GLU A 61 10.98 34.36 -18.23
N ALA A 62 10.34 33.24 -18.60
CA ALA A 62 11.00 31.95 -18.63
C ALA A 62 12.09 31.89 -19.73
N THR A 63 13.17 31.18 -19.45
CA THR A 63 14.08 30.73 -20.49
C THR A 63 13.41 29.64 -21.31
N VAL A 64 13.32 29.87 -22.63
CA VAL A 64 12.67 28.95 -23.57
C VAL A 64 13.69 28.04 -24.22
N ILE A 65 13.48 26.74 -24.10
CA ILE A 65 14.25 25.65 -24.71
C ILE A 65 13.37 25.02 -25.78
N LEU A 66 13.65 25.33 -27.04
CA LEU A 66 12.93 24.80 -28.21
C LEU A 66 13.71 23.62 -28.78
N LEU A 67 13.11 22.44 -28.71
CA LEU A 67 13.63 21.18 -29.23
C LEU A 67 13.19 21.02 -30.70
N GLY A 68 14.11 20.68 -31.60
CA GLY A 68 13.83 20.56 -33.03
C GLY A 68 14.51 19.33 -33.66
N GLY A 69 14.19 18.14 -33.15
CA GLY A 69 14.82 16.88 -33.55
C GLY A 69 16.23 16.79 -33.00
N ASP A 70 17.23 16.93 -33.84
CA ASP A 70 18.64 16.91 -33.49
C ASP A 70 19.20 18.29 -33.06
N THR A 71 18.36 19.32 -32.97
CA THR A 71 18.79 20.70 -32.69
C THR A 71 18.05 21.27 -31.49
N VAL A 72 18.74 22.12 -30.73
CA VAL A 72 18.14 22.84 -29.60
C VAL A 72 18.39 24.33 -29.77
N GLN A 73 17.37 25.15 -29.56
CA GLN A 73 17.48 26.60 -29.50
C GLN A 73 17.09 27.08 -28.10
N ILE A 74 17.99 27.86 -27.49
CA ILE A 74 17.78 28.39 -26.14
C ILE A 74 17.65 29.91 -26.24
N THR A 75 16.56 30.46 -25.71
CA THR A 75 16.31 31.88 -25.58
C THR A 75 16.16 32.23 -24.11
N GLY A 76 17.08 33.00 -23.59
CA GLY A 76 17.18 33.34 -22.17
C GLY A 76 18.58 33.01 -21.62
N SER A 77 18.66 32.69 -20.33
CA SER A 77 19.91 32.41 -19.64
C SER A 77 19.77 31.23 -18.68
N GLY A 78 20.89 30.74 -18.16
CA GLY A 78 20.91 29.66 -17.16
C GLY A 78 20.87 28.25 -17.77
N ALA A 79 20.82 28.11 -19.09
CA ALA A 79 20.90 26.83 -19.79
C ALA A 79 21.87 26.92 -20.98
N ALA A 80 22.48 25.80 -21.31
CA ALA A 80 23.35 25.64 -22.48
C ALA A 80 23.17 24.25 -23.07
N GLU A 81 23.38 24.11 -24.38
CA GLU A 81 23.36 22.82 -25.07
C GLU A 81 24.76 22.46 -25.54
N GLU A 82 25.13 21.22 -25.34
CA GLU A 82 26.35 20.62 -25.88
C GLU A 82 26.11 19.12 -26.20
N ASN A 83 26.34 18.72 -27.45
CA ASN A 83 26.25 17.32 -27.91
C ASN A 83 24.93 16.62 -27.55
N GLY A 84 23.78 17.26 -27.79
CA GLY A 84 22.45 16.72 -27.49
C GLY A 84 22.06 16.82 -26.01
N THR A 85 22.94 17.33 -25.15
CA THR A 85 22.65 17.53 -23.73
C THR A 85 22.36 19.00 -23.45
N VAL A 86 21.15 19.30 -22.99
CA VAL A 86 20.80 20.61 -22.43
C VAL A 86 21.12 20.60 -20.94
N THR A 87 22.03 21.44 -20.50
CA THR A 87 22.38 21.58 -19.08
C THR A 87 21.84 22.89 -18.52
N ILE A 88 20.98 22.80 -17.51
CA ILE A 88 20.45 23.92 -16.73
C ILE A 88 21.35 24.10 -15.50
N THR A 89 21.96 25.28 -15.35
CA THR A 89 22.97 25.54 -14.30
C THR A 89 22.59 26.65 -13.33
N ALA A 90 21.39 27.23 -13.48
CA ALA A 90 20.89 28.29 -12.60
C ALA A 90 19.45 28.03 -12.20
N GLY A 91 19.06 28.55 -11.05
CA GLY A 91 17.66 28.61 -10.64
C GLY A 91 16.80 29.46 -11.59
N GLY A 92 15.50 29.22 -11.57
CA GLY A 92 14.55 29.96 -12.41
C GLY A 92 13.55 29.07 -13.14
N VAL A 93 12.86 29.67 -14.11
CA VAL A 93 11.78 29.03 -14.86
C VAL A 93 12.22 28.75 -16.29
N TYR A 94 12.03 27.52 -16.72
CA TYR A 94 12.40 27.04 -18.05
C TYR A 94 11.19 26.40 -18.72
N VAL A 95 10.86 26.85 -19.93
CA VAL A 95 9.82 26.26 -20.78
C VAL A 95 10.51 25.36 -21.81
N ILE A 96 10.20 24.08 -21.78
CA ILE A 96 10.73 23.08 -22.70
C ILE A 96 9.61 22.63 -23.62
N LYS A 97 9.84 22.68 -24.93
CA LYS A 97 8.83 22.30 -25.93
C LYS A 97 9.43 21.80 -27.22
N GLY A 98 8.66 20.97 -27.93
CA GLY A 98 9.09 20.33 -29.19
C GLY A 98 9.68 18.94 -28.93
N THR A 99 10.44 18.43 -29.88
CA THR A 99 10.93 17.04 -29.84
C THR A 99 12.45 17.01 -29.82
N LEU A 100 13.04 16.21 -28.97
CA LEU A 100 14.45 15.84 -28.93
C LEU A 100 14.56 14.34 -29.21
N ASP A 101 15.07 13.98 -30.39
CA ASP A 101 15.06 12.57 -30.86
C ASP A 101 16.19 11.73 -30.26
N ASP A 102 17.32 12.37 -29.90
CA ASP A 102 18.46 11.73 -29.23
C ASP A 102 19.17 12.76 -28.36
N GLY A 103 18.86 12.75 -27.07
CA GLY A 103 19.47 13.67 -26.11
C GLY A 103 18.69 13.77 -24.81
N ARG A 104 19.16 14.65 -23.94
CA ARG A 104 18.62 14.78 -22.59
C ARG A 104 18.64 16.20 -22.05
N VAL A 105 17.83 16.44 -21.04
CA VAL A 105 17.85 17.65 -20.23
C VAL A 105 18.41 17.30 -18.84
N VAL A 106 19.46 17.99 -18.42
CA VAL A 106 20.11 17.82 -17.11
C VAL A 106 19.96 19.09 -16.30
N VAL A 107 19.45 18.99 -15.08
CA VAL A 107 19.47 20.07 -14.09
C VAL A 107 20.70 19.89 -13.21
N ASN A 108 21.63 20.85 -13.26
CA ASN A 108 22.85 20.90 -12.41
C ASN A 108 22.98 22.31 -11.81
N ALA A 109 21.98 22.72 -11.04
CA ALA A 109 21.81 24.02 -10.40
C ALA A 109 21.86 23.89 -8.88
N SER A 110 23.06 23.62 -8.35
CA SER A 110 23.26 23.27 -6.94
C SER A 110 22.74 24.33 -5.98
N GLY A 111 21.80 23.94 -5.10
CA GLY A 111 21.20 24.79 -4.08
C GLY A 111 20.17 25.79 -4.59
N GLU A 112 19.73 25.64 -5.85
CA GLU A 112 18.75 26.51 -6.51
C GLU A 112 17.43 25.77 -6.70
N ASP A 113 16.34 26.51 -6.66
CA ASP A 113 15.01 26.02 -7.08
C ASP A 113 14.84 26.18 -8.59
N VAL A 114 14.40 25.12 -9.24
CA VAL A 114 14.22 25.09 -10.70
C VAL A 114 12.79 24.69 -11.04
N THR A 115 12.16 25.45 -11.94
CA THR A 115 10.87 25.10 -12.53
C THR A 115 11.05 24.71 -13.99
N LEU A 116 10.60 23.52 -14.35
CA LEU A 116 10.58 22.99 -15.71
C LEU A 116 9.13 22.89 -16.18
N ALA A 117 8.69 23.76 -17.07
CA ALA A 117 7.37 23.65 -17.71
C ALA A 117 7.50 22.85 -19.01
N LEU A 118 6.87 21.68 -19.09
CA LEU A 118 6.85 20.88 -20.33
C LEU A 118 5.62 21.20 -21.15
N GLU A 119 5.81 21.97 -22.24
CA GLU A 119 4.74 22.34 -23.17
C GLU A 119 4.78 21.48 -24.44
N ASN A 120 4.17 20.28 -24.42
CA ASN A 120 4.24 19.32 -25.52
C ASN A 120 5.70 19.01 -25.88
N ALA A 121 6.46 18.59 -24.89
CA ALA A 121 7.87 18.25 -24.99
C ALA A 121 8.03 16.72 -25.06
N ASP A 122 8.62 16.25 -26.16
CA ASP A 122 8.94 14.83 -26.33
C ASP A 122 10.47 14.66 -26.27
N LEU A 123 10.96 13.99 -25.24
CA LEU A 123 12.38 13.74 -25.03
C LEU A 123 12.66 12.25 -25.13
N THR A 124 13.56 11.89 -26.02
CA THR A 124 14.09 10.52 -26.17
C THR A 124 15.58 10.51 -25.94
N CYS A 125 16.04 9.63 -25.06
CA CYS A 125 17.47 9.40 -24.80
C CYS A 125 17.76 7.88 -24.80
N PRO A 126 18.31 7.34 -25.88
CA PRO A 126 18.46 5.89 -26.03
C PRO A 126 19.45 5.23 -25.05
N ASP A 127 20.33 5.99 -24.42
CA ASP A 127 21.45 5.50 -23.63
C ASP A 127 21.59 6.14 -22.23
N SER A 128 20.58 6.96 -21.81
CA SER A 128 20.54 7.58 -20.51
C SER A 128 19.10 8.05 -20.16
N SER A 129 18.98 8.69 -19.00
CA SER A 129 17.75 9.38 -18.57
C SER A 129 17.48 10.61 -19.44
N PRO A 130 16.34 10.73 -20.15
CA PRO A 130 16.01 11.92 -20.94
C PRO A 130 15.76 13.16 -20.08
N LEU A 131 15.34 13.02 -18.83
CA LEU A 131 15.24 14.12 -17.87
C LEU A 131 15.91 13.74 -16.56
N TYR A 132 17.07 14.35 -16.30
CA TYR A 132 17.92 14.06 -15.17
C TYR A 132 18.14 15.28 -14.27
N ILE A 133 17.61 15.26 -13.08
CA ILE A 133 17.88 16.24 -12.04
C ILE A 133 19.10 15.75 -11.23
N TYR A 134 20.29 16.22 -11.62
CA TYR A 134 21.56 15.83 -10.98
C TYR A 134 21.79 16.59 -9.67
N LYS A 135 21.49 17.91 -9.67
CA LYS A 135 21.58 18.79 -8.48
C LYS A 135 20.60 19.94 -8.59
N ALA A 136 19.82 20.12 -7.53
CA ALA A 136 18.98 21.29 -7.28
C ALA A 136 18.74 21.39 -5.76
N ALA A 137 18.11 22.46 -5.28
CA ALA A 137 17.47 22.45 -3.96
C ALA A 137 16.12 21.74 -4.07
N SER A 138 15.31 22.12 -5.06
CA SER A 138 14.05 21.47 -5.41
C SER A 138 13.76 21.64 -6.90
N VAL A 139 12.91 20.74 -7.47
CA VAL A 139 12.44 20.88 -8.84
C VAL A 139 10.92 20.77 -8.90
N LEU A 140 10.30 21.79 -9.52
CA LEU A 140 8.92 21.74 -9.96
C LEU A 140 8.88 21.38 -11.46
N LEU A 141 8.38 20.19 -11.77
CA LEU A 141 8.01 19.78 -13.12
C LEU A 141 6.54 20.15 -13.35
N TRP A 142 6.31 21.25 -14.05
CA TRP A 142 4.98 21.77 -14.32
C TRP A 142 4.45 21.28 -15.66
N LEU A 143 3.25 20.72 -15.66
CA LEU A 143 2.53 20.26 -16.85
C LEU A 143 1.35 21.20 -17.11
N PRO A 144 1.49 22.17 -18.04
CA PRO A 144 0.44 23.13 -18.34
C PRO A 144 -0.85 22.47 -18.84
N GLU A 145 -1.99 23.11 -18.61
CA GLU A 145 -3.29 22.67 -19.10
C GLU A 145 -3.27 22.44 -20.62
N GLY A 146 -3.79 21.30 -21.06
CA GLY A 146 -3.85 20.91 -22.47
C GLY A 146 -2.52 20.52 -23.10
N SER A 147 -1.40 20.52 -22.34
CA SER A 147 -0.13 19.95 -22.79
C SER A 147 -0.09 18.44 -22.56
N THR A 148 0.62 17.75 -23.46
CA THR A 148 0.96 16.33 -23.29
C THR A 148 2.41 16.15 -23.68
N SER A 149 3.21 15.69 -22.75
CA SER A 149 4.65 15.50 -22.92
C SER A 149 5.03 14.05 -22.73
N THR A 150 6.12 13.63 -23.38
CA THR A 150 6.61 12.25 -23.34
C THR A 150 8.09 12.21 -23.00
N LEU A 151 8.45 11.31 -22.09
CA LEU A 151 9.84 10.95 -21.79
C LEU A 151 10.04 9.48 -22.16
N THR A 152 11.10 9.20 -22.92
CA THR A 152 11.42 7.83 -23.35
C THR A 152 12.91 7.58 -23.23
N ASP A 153 13.29 6.56 -22.50
CA ASP A 153 14.66 6.07 -22.44
C ASP A 153 14.87 4.84 -23.31
N GLY A 154 16.13 4.37 -23.40
CA GLY A 154 16.46 3.12 -24.09
C GLY A 154 16.55 1.94 -23.12
N GLY A 155 16.70 0.74 -23.67
CA GLY A 155 16.79 -0.52 -22.88
C GLY A 155 18.15 -0.75 -22.20
N SER A 156 19.09 0.19 -22.31
CA SER A 156 20.41 0.12 -21.63
C SER A 156 21.00 1.50 -21.49
N TYR A 157 21.71 1.76 -20.38
CA TYR A 157 22.37 3.03 -20.14
C TYR A 157 23.89 2.91 -20.31
N THR A 158 24.50 4.02 -20.77
CA THR A 158 25.94 4.17 -20.88
C THR A 158 26.45 5.08 -19.75
N PHE A 159 27.22 4.52 -18.86
CA PHE A 159 27.85 5.23 -17.75
C PHE A 159 29.28 5.60 -18.14
N GLY A 160 29.57 6.85 -18.30
CA GLY A 160 30.91 7.28 -18.76
C GLY A 160 31.19 8.77 -18.64
N ASP A 161 30.19 9.55 -18.27
CA ASP A 161 30.35 10.97 -17.99
C ASP A 161 30.53 11.25 -16.49
N THR A 162 30.73 12.52 -16.14
CA THR A 162 30.93 12.95 -14.74
C THR A 162 29.62 13.06 -13.94
N LEU A 163 28.49 12.81 -14.57
CA LEU A 163 27.14 12.93 -13.99
C LEU A 163 26.53 11.57 -13.68
N SER A 164 27.12 10.49 -14.18
CA SER A 164 26.65 9.13 -14.05
C SER A 164 27.59 8.27 -13.20
N SER A 165 27.07 7.22 -12.57
CA SER A 165 27.81 6.25 -11.76
C SER A 165 27.34 4.84 -12.12
N ALA A 166 28.24 4.05 -12.71
CA ALA A 166 27.96 2.63 -12.98
C ALA A 166 27.98 1.77 -11.71
N GLU A 167 28.71 2.21 -10.67
CA GLU A 167 28.79 1.50 -9.39
C GLU A 167 27.46 1.61 -8.62
N ASP A 168 26.83 2.80 -8.69
CA ASP A 168 25.58 3.10 -7.99
C ASP A 168 24.36 2.86 -8.88
N ASP A 169 24.54 2.50 -10.16
CA ASP A 169 23.48 2.45 -11.18
C ASP A 169 22.68 3.77 -11.23
N GLU A 170 23.38 4.89 -11.39
CA GLU A 170 22.75 6.22 -11.39
C GLU A 170 23.14 7.05 -12.63
N PRO A 171 22.14 7.62 -13.34
CA PRO A 171 20.70 7.53 -13.15
C PRO A 171 20.17 6.12 -13.49
N ASN A 172 18.99 5.74 -12.91
CA ASN A 172 18.37 4.45 -13.20
C ASN A 172 16.84 4.58 -13.43
N ALA A 173 16.41 5.71 -13.93
CA ALA A 173 15.02 5.95 -14.30
C ALA A 173 14.92 6.88 -15.51
N CYS A 174 13.84 6.77 -16.25
CA CYS A 174 13.54 7.66 -17.36
C CYS A 174 13.41 9.14 -16.90
N LEU A 175 12.72 9.40 -15.81
CA LEU A 175 12.75 10.65 -15.06
C LEU A 175 13.47 10.40 -13.74
N TYR A 176 14.69 10.92 -13.60
CA TYR A 176 15.49 10.68 -12.42
C TYR A 176 15.86 11.97 -11.69
N SER A 177 15.58 12.05 -10.39
CA SER A 177 15.91 13.20 -9.55
C SER A 177 16.75 12.80 -8.33
N LYS A 178 17.79 13.60 -8.03
CA LYS A 178 18.56 13.57 -6.78
C LYS A 178 18.18 14.71 -5.83
N ALA A 179 17.02 15.31 -6.04
CA ALA A 179 16.47 16.39 -5.22
C ALA A 179 14.96 16.19 -5.08
N ASP A 180 14.34 16.89 -4.16
CA ASP A 180 12.89 16.96 -4.04
C ASP A 180 12.25 17.25 -5.40
N LEU A 181 11.28 16.42 -5.78
CA LEU A 181 10.60 16.51 -7.06
C LEU A 181 9.09 16.70 -6.85
N VAL A 182 8.57 17.75 -7.44
CA VAL A 182 7.13 18.00 -7.53
C VAL A 182 6.72 17.90 -9.01
N VAL A 183 5.83 16.98 -9.33
CA VAL A 183 5.21 16.84 -10.65
C VAL A 183 3.79 17.36 -10.53
N ALA A 184 3.51 18.55 -11.06
CA ALA A 184 2.23 19.23 -10.84
C ALA A 184 1.67 19.89 -12.09
N GLY A 185 0.41 20.28 -12.02
CA GLY A 185 -0.36 20.92 -13.10
C GLY A 185 -1.59 20.11 -13.47
N THR A 186 -2.15 20.37 -14.67
CA THR A 186 -3.32 19.66 -15.19
C THR A 186 -3.08 19.03 -16.57
N GLY A 187 -1.84 19.10 -17.06
CA GLY A 187 -1.41 18.44 -18.29
C GLY A 187 -1.11 16.96 -18.11
N GLY A 188 -0.67 16.32 -19.19
CA GLY A 188 -0.31 14.92 -19.25
C GLY A 188 1.20 14.69 -19.36
N LEU A 189 1.69 13.65 -18.69
CA LEU A 189 3.04 13.13 -18.85
C LEU A 189 2.99 11.62 -19.09
N THR A 190 3.61 11.19 -20.19
CA THR A 190 3.86 9.78 -20.47
C THR A 190 5.34 9.48 -20.23
N VAL A 191 5.64 8.44 -19.48
CA VAL A 191 7.00 8.01 -19.17
C VAL A 191 7.18 6.55 -19.60
N ASN A 192 8.10 6.33 -20.54
CA ASN A 192 8.46 5.01 -21.04
C ASN A 192 9.85 4.64 -20.50
N GLY A 193 9.91 4.03 -19.33
CA GLY A 193 11.12 3.59 -18.65
C GLY A 193 11.52 2.19 -19.12
N ASN A 194 12.27 2.12 -20.22
CA ASN A 194 12.64 0.83 -20.84
C ASN A 194 13.89 0.21 -20.22
N TYR A 195 14.72 1.00 -19.53
CA TYR A 195 15.95 0.52 -18.85
C TYR A 195 15.63 -0.11 -17.50
N ASN A 196 15.00 0.66 -16.62
CA ASN A 196 14.77 0.27 -15.23
C ASN A 196 13.48 0.94 -14.72
N ASN A 197 13.57 1.99 -13.89
CA ASN A 197 12.40 2.64 -13.31
C ASN A 197 11.80 3.70 -14.27
N GLY A 198 10.51 3.98 -14.12
CA GLY A 198 9.86 5.07 -14.85
C GLY A 198 10.25 6.44 -14.27
N VAL A 199 9.79 6.73 -13.06
CA VAL A 199 10.07 7.97 -12.32
C VAL A 199 10.73 7.62 -11.00
N THR A 200 11.85 8.28 -10.68
CA THR A 200 12.53 8.15 -9.39
C THR A 200 12.95 9.50 -8.85
N SER A 201 12.52 9.83 -7.64
CA SER A 201 13.16 10.82 -6.78
C SER A 201 13.93 10.12 -5.67
N LYS A 202 15.18 10.52 -5.46
CA LYS A 202 16.02 10.00 -4.34
C LYS A 202 15.67 10.65 -3.01
N ASP A 203 14.87 11.70 -3.05
CA ASP A 203 14.33 12.43 -1.91
C ASP A 203 12.78 12.33 -1.95
N ASN A 204 12.07 13.40 -1.64
CA ASN A 204 10.61 13.42 -1.65
C ASN A 204 10.05 13.53 -3.09
N LEU A 205 8.91 12.89 -3.33
CA LEU A 205 8.13 13.00 -4.56
C LEU A 205 6.69 13.41 -4.24
N LEU A 206 6.23 14.48 -4.87
CA LEU A 206 4.81 14.87 -4.90
C LEU A 206 4.28 14.81 -6.34
N VAL A 207 3.17 14.10 -6.55
CA VAL A 207 2.41 14.10 -7.82
C VAL A 207 1.06 14.74 -7.57
N ASP A 208 0.82 15.92 -8.17
CA ASP A 208 -0.35 16.77 -7.87
C ASP A 208 -1.12 17.18 -9.13
N GLY A 209 -2.34 16.67 -9.28
CA GLY A 209 -3.34 17.12 -10.26
C GLY A 209 -3.12 16.67 -11.70
N VAL A 210 -2.01 16.04 -12.01
CA VAL A 210 -1.60 15.67 -13.40
C VAL A 210 -2.26 14.38 -13.88
N THR A 211 -2.21 14.16 -15.20
CA THR A 211 -2.40 12.83 -15.80
C THR A 211 -1.04 12.20 -16.04
N LEU A 212 -0.67 11.19 -15.26
CA LEU A 212 0.61 10.50 -15.33
C LEU A 212 0.40 9.06 -15.83
N THR A 213 1.04 8.73 -16.94
CA THR A 213 1.06 7.36 -17.49
C THR A 213 2.49 6.85 -17.51
N VAL A 214 2.74 5.74 -16.84
CA VAL A 214 4.09 5.16 -16.72
C VAL A 214 4.08 3.72 -17.21
N SER A 215 5.05 3.40 -18.08
CA SER A 215 5.43 2.02 -18.38
C SER A 215 6.89 1.84 -17.95
N ALA A 216 7.19 0.82 -17.14
CA ALA A 216 8.53 0.64 -16.58
C ALA A 216 8.99 -0.83 -16.65
N ALA A 217 10.28 -1.01 -16.94
CA ALA A 217 10.92 -2.33 -16.94
C ALA A 217 11.18 -2.85 -15.50
N ASN A 218 11.10 -1.96 -14.50
CA ASN A 218 11.15 -2.26 -13.08
C ASN A 218 10.06 -1.44 -12.37
N ASN A 219 10.38 -0.59 -11.39
CA ASN A 219 9.38 0.16 -10.63
C ASN A 219 8.79 1.32 -11.45
N GLY A 220 7.49 1.54 -11.34
CA GLY A 220 6.81 2.63 -12.03
C GLY A 220 7.22 3.99 -11.51
N VAL A 221 6.87 4.31 -10.26
CA VAL A 221 7.09 5.60 -9.62
C VAL A 221 7.68 5.40 -8.23
N THR A 222 8.80 6.04 -7.94
CA THR A 222 9.49 5.93 -6.66
C THR A 222 9.79 7.32 -6.08
N GLY A 223 9.32 7.59 -4.88
CA GLY A 223 9.81 8.67 -4.02
C GLY A 223 10.50 8.04 -2.82
N LYS A 224 11.84 8.16 -2.75
CA LYS A 224 12.61 7.35 -1.80
C LYS A 224 12.27 7.73 -0.36
N ASP A 225 12.36 9.00 -0.01
CA ASP A 225 12.08 9.43 1.37
C ASP A 225 10.57 9.50 1.64
N SER A 226 9.80 9.99 0.67
CA SER A 226 8.33 9.92 0.68
C SER A 226 7.77 9.99 -0.73
N CYS A 227 6.59 9.38 -0.94
CA CYS A 227 5.81 9.53 -2.16
C CYS A 227 4.38 9.94 -1.80
N THR A 228 3.98 11.11 -2.27
CA THR A 228 2.60 11.61 -2.08
C THR A 228 1.91 11.81 -3.43
N VAL A 229 0.68 11.33 -3.53
CA VAL A 229 -0.16 11.55 -4.72
C VAL A 229 -1.49 12.17 -4.30
N ARG A 230 -1.85 13.28 -4.94
CA ARG A 230 -3.15 13.93 -4.71
C ARG A 230 -3.75 14.46 -6.01
N GLY A 231 -5.03 14.27 -6.19
CA GLY A 231 -5.80 14.82 -7.32
C GLY A 231 -5.38 14.34 -8.71
N ALA A 232 -4.42 13.43 -8.81
CA ALA A 232 -3.85 12.98 -10.07
C ALA A 232 -4.60 11.79 -10.66
N ALA A 233 -4.52 11.63 -11.99
CA ALA A 233 -4.89 10.40 -12.68
C ALA A 233 -3.60 9.64 -13.02
N VAL A 234 -3.35 8.55 -12.32
CA VAL A 234 -2.12 7.77 -12.43
C VAL A 234 -2.42 6.39 -13.03
N THR A 235 -1.75 6.08 -14.12
CA THR A 235 -1.77 4.74 -14.74
C THR A 235 -0.36 4.20 -14.77
N VAL A 236 -0.15 3.01 -14.20
CA VAL A 236 1.17 2.35 -14.17
C VAL A 236 1.04 0.94 -14.72
N THR A 237 1.98 0.60 -15.59
CA THR A 237 2.28 -0.78 -15.99
C THR A 237 3.75 -1.03 -15.71
N SER A 238 4.09 -1.97 -14.83
CA SER A 238 5.47 -2.22 -14.40
C SER A 238 5.75 -3.71 -14.17
N VAL A 239 7.02 -4.09 -14.37
CA VAL A 239 7.50 -5.44 -13.99
C VAL A 239 7.83 -5.50 -12.49
N GLY A 240 8.30 -4.41 -11.91
CA GLY A 240 8.45 -4.25 -10.47
C GLY A 240 7.22 -3.57 -9.84
N LYS A 241 7.46 -2.88 -8.74
CA LYS A 241 6.41 -2.20 -7.97
C LYS A 241 5.78 -1.03 -8.73
N GLY A 242 4.51 -0.78 -8.49
CA GLY A 242 3.79 0.33 -9.11
C GLY A 242 4.22 1.69 -8.55
N LEU A 243 3.73 2.06 -7.38
CA LEU A 243 4.19 3.20 -6.60
C LEU A 243 4.98 2.70 -5.39
N LYS A 244 6.17 3.26 -5.20
CA LYS A 244 7.08 2.84 -4.13
C LYS A 244 7.60 4.01 -3.30
N SER A 245 7.72 3.79 -1.97
CA SER A 245 8.53 4.61 -1.06
C SER A 245 9.40 3.75 -0.15
N ASP A 246 10.55 4.26 0.29
CA ASP A 246 11.30 3.64 1.38
C ASP A 246 10.86 4.20 2.76
N GLY A 247 10.14 5.34 2.76
CA GLY A 247 9.59 5.99 3.95
C GLY A 247 8.06 5.94 3.99
N GLU A 248 7.38 7.03 3.64
CA GLU A 248 5.92 7.12 3.66
C GLU A 248 5.34 7.12 2.23
N LEU A 249 4.28 6.34 2.01
CA LEU A 249 3.45 6.42 0.80
C LEU A 249 2.08 6.98 1.18
N LEU A 250 1.78 8.21 0.75
CA LEU A 250 0.53 8.90 1.03
C LEU A 250 -0.32 9.05 -0.24
N LEU A 251 -1.48 8.43 -0.26
CA LEU A 251 -2.46 8.46 -1.35
C LEU A 251 -3.67 9.28 -0.89
N GLU A 252 -3.62 10.61 -1.11
CA GLU A 252 -4.66 11.51 -0.61
C GLU A 252 -5.94 11.44 -1.43
N SER A 253 -5.79 11.46 -2.76
CA SER A 253 -6.92 11.45 -3.70
C SER A 253 -6.43 11.22 -5.13
N GLY A 254 -7.33 10.89 -6.03
CA GLY A 254 -7.02 10.70 -7.45
C GLY A 254 -7.67 9.44 -8.01
N THR A 255 -7.25 9.09 -9.22
CA THR A 255 -7.66 7.84 -9.87
C THR A 255 -6.42 7.04 -10.22
N PHE A 256 -6.39 5.79 -9.81
CA PHE A 256 -5.24 4.90 -9.97
C PHE A 256 -5.66 3.66 -10.76
N VAL A 257 -4.91 3.35 -11.81
CA VAL A 257 -5.02 2.11 -12.57
C VAL A 257 -3.65 1.45 -12.57
N MET A 258 -3.54 0.32 -11.90
CA MET A 258 -2.28 -0.37 -11.66
C MET A 258 -2.32 -1.76 -12.28
N ASP A 259 -1.30 -2.08 -13.10
CA ASP A 259 -1.05 -3.41 -13.67
C ASP A 259 0.44 -3.72 -13.48
N CYS A 260 0.77 -4.41 -12.39
CA CYS A 260 2.13 -4.61 -11.92
C CYS A 260 2.41 -6.12 -11.75
N GLU A 261 3.67 -6.56 -11.96
CA GLU A 261 4.03 -7.96 -11.69
C GLU A 261 4.48 -8.20 -10.23
N ASP A 262 4.84 -7.12 -9.50
CA ASP A 262 5.17 -7.06 -8.08
C ASP A 262 4.10 -6.16 -7.40
N ASP A 263 4.28 -5.65 -6.18
CA ASP A 263 3.29 -4.87 -5.44
C ASP A 263 2.80 -3.63 -6.21
N ALA A 264 1.50 -3.34 -6.12
CA ALA A 264 0.99 -2.14 -6.77
C ALA A 264 1.32 -0.86 -5.97
N PHE A 265 1.19 -0.89 -4.65
CA PHE A 265 1.51 0.20 -3.74
C PHE A 265 2.37 -0.35 -2.60
N HIS A 266 3.63 0.06 -2.52
CA HIS A 266 4.60 -0.47 -1.58
C HIS A 266 5.27 0.63 -0.76
N SER A 267 5.42 0.42 0.54
CA SER A 267 6.28 1.23 1.40
C SER A 267 7.09 0.36 2.36
N ASN A 268 8.40 0.66 2.46
CA ASN A 268 9.20 0.10 3.56
C ASN A 268 8.87 0.77 4.92
N GLY A 269 8.03 1.79 4.93
CA GLY A 269 7.44 2.42 6.11
C GLY A 269 5.92 2.26 6.09
N ASP A 270 5.21 3.37 6.17
CA ASP A 270 3.75 3.39 6.27
C ASP A 270 3.09 3.65 4.91
N VAL A 271 1.89 3.10 4.72
CA VAL A 271 0.99 3.42 3.62
C VAL A 271 -0.30 4.02 4.17
N THR A 272 -0.67 5.20 3.69
CA THR A 272 -1.92 5.86 4.07
C THR A 272 -2.79 6.17 2.86
N VAL A 273 -4.02 5.67 2.86
CA VAL A 273 -5.05 5.94 1.84
C VAL A 273 -6.14 6.79 2.47
N THR A 274 -6.23 8.08 2.08
CA THR A 274 -7.26 8.97 2.62
C THR A 274 -8.51 9.06 1.73
N GLY A 275 -8.37 8.72 0.44
CA GLY A 275 -9.46 8.74 -0.53
C GLY A 275 -8.99 8.31 -1.92
N GLY A 276 -9.78 8.56 -2.94
CA GLY A 276 -9.46 8.22 -4.33
C GLY A 276 -10.21 7.00 -4.86
N SER A 277 -9.91 6.64 -6.10
CA SER A 277 -10.47 5.48 -6.81
C SER A 277 -9.34 4.63 -7.37
N TYR A 278 -9.32 3.37 -7.02
CA TYR A 278 -8.25 2.42 -7.32
C TYR A 278 -8.80 1.23 -8.09
N THR A 279 -8.18 0.90 -9.20
CA THR A 279 -8.36 -0.37 -9.93
C THR A 279 -7.00 -1.04 -10.00
N VAL A 280 -6.87 -2.19 -9.35
CA VAL A 280 -5.58 -2.84 -9.13
C VAL A 280 -5.60 -4.27 -9.65
N ALA A 281 -4.60 -4.59 -10.48
CA ALA A 281 -4.23 -5.95 -10.82
C ALA A 281 -2.71 -6.09 -10.59
N THR A 282 -2.31 -7.05 -9.77
CA THR A 282 -0.89 -7.22 -9.44
C THR A 282 -0.51 -8.70 -9.34
N GLY A 283 0.80 -8.96 -9.39
CA GLY A 283 1.36 -10.30 -9.25
C GLY A 283 1.67 -10.67 -7.81
N ASP A 284 1.91 -9.65 -6.97
CA ASP A 284 2.13 -9.76 -5.52
C ASP A 284 1.04 -8.96 -4.79
N ASP A 285 1.35 -8.11 -3.81
CA ASP A 285 0.36 -7.48 -2.97
C ASP A 285 -0.21 -6.20 -3.59
N ALA A 286 -1.51 -5.98 -3.39
CA ALA A 286 -2.10 -4.75 -3.91
C ALA A 286 -1.67 -3.52 -3.09
N PHE A 287 -1.64 -3.63 -1.77
CA PHE A 287 -1.08 -2.63 -0.87
C PHE A 287 -0.21 -3.33 0.17
N HIS A 288 1.06 -2.97 0.21
CA HIS A 288 2.06 -3.50 1.13
C HIS A 288 2.72 -2.39 1.95
N ALA A 289 2.75 -2.54 3.27
CA ALA A 289 3.47 -1.67 4.19
C ALA A 289 4.31 -2.50 5.17
N ASP A 290 5.64 -2.29 5.22
CA ASP A 290 6.46 -2.88 6.29
C ASP A 290 6.03 -2.36 7.68
N GLY A 291 5.43 -1.17 7.71
CA GLY A 291 4.85 -0.52 8.88
C GLY A 291 3.32 -0.61 8.92
N ALA A 292 2.67 0.52 9.10
CA ALA A 292 1.21 0.63 9.19
C ALA A 292 0.56 0.85 7.81
N LEU A 293 -0.45 0.04 7.49
CA LEU A 293 -1.38 0.30 6.40
C LEU A 293 -2.67 0.90 6.96
N THR A 294 -2.97 2.15 6.61
CA THR A 294 -4.17 2.86 7.07
C THR A 294 -5.08 3.23 5.90
N VAL A 295 -6.33 2.76 5.92
CA VAL A 295 -7.36 3.12 4.93
C VAL A 295 -8.47 3.93 5.60
N LEU A 296 -8.49 5.23 5.32
CA LEU A 296 -9.48 6.16 5.86
C LEU A 296 -10.72 6.29 4.96
N GLY A 297 -10.59 5.98 3.66
CA GLY A 297 -11.68 6.12 2.69
C GLY A 297 -11.27 5.75 1.28
N GLY A 298 -12.11 6.08 0.31
CA GLY A 298 -11.91 5.81 -1.10
C GLY A 298 -12.72 4.63 -1.62
N THR A 299 -12.56 4.34 -2.91
CA THR A 299 -13.11 3.17 -3.58
C THR A 299 -11.97 2.33 -4.11
N VAL A 300 -11.79 1.14 -3.59
CA VAL A 300 -10.68 0.24 -3.92
C VAL A 300 -11.25 -1.03 -4.55
N ASP A 301 -10.85 -1.31 -5.79
CA ASP A 301 -11.20 -2.52 -6.53
C ASP A 301 -9.93 -3.27 -6.90
N ILE A 302 -9.59 -4.27 -6.09
CA ILE A 302 -8.47 -5.19 -6.31
C ILE A 302 -9.02 -6.39 -7.06
N THR A 303 -8.74 -6.43 -8.37
CA THR A 303 -9.24 -7.46 -9.28
C THR A 303 -8.36 -8.71 -9.31
N LYS A 304 -7.11 -8.57 -8.86
CA LYS A 304 -6.13 -9.64 -8.73
C LYS A 304 -4.97 -9.18 -7.84
N SER A 305 -4.56 -10.02 -6.89
CA SER A 305 -3.33 -9.87 -6.09
C SER A 305 -2.89 -11.23 -5.53
N CYS A 306 -1.71 -11.31 -4.92
CA CYS A 306 -1.37 -12.36 -3.96
C CYS A 306 -2.13 -12.08 -2.67
N GLU A 307 -1.76 -11.02 -1.94
CA GLU A 307 -2.53 -10.49 -0.82
C GLU A 307 -3.21 -9.17 -1.19
N GLY A 308 -4.35 -8.89 -0.53
CA GLY A 308 -5.09 -7.67 -0.84
C GLY A 308 -4.52 -6.46 -0.13
N LEU A 309 -4.54 -6.46 1.18
CA LEU A 309 -4.05 -5.42 2.06
C LEU A 309 -3.10 -6.05 3.08
N GLU A 310 -1.82 -5.71 3.01
CA GLU A 310 -0.81 -6.22 3.93
C GLU A 310 -0.10 -5.09 4.68
N GLY A 311 0.18 -5.33 5.97
CA GLY A 311 0.99 -4.44 6.80
C GLY A 311 1.34 -5.08 8.14
N ALA A 312 2.34 -4.54 8.85
CA ALA A 312 2.53 -4.93 10.25
C ALA A 312 1.26 -4.63 11.05
N THR A 313 0.59 -3.55 10.73
CA THR A 313 -0.73 -3.22 11.27
C THR A 313 -1.65 -2.72 10.15
N VAL A 314 -2.92 -3.13 10.19
CA VAL A 314 -3.91 -2.71 9.19
C VAL A 314 -5.10 -2.06 9.91
N ASP A 315 -5.30 -0.76 9.66
CA ASP A 315 -6.41 0.02 10.20
C ASP A 315 -7.35 0.49 9.07
N ILE A 316 -8.60 0.01 9.08
CA ILE A 316 -9.64 0.39 8.10
C ILE A 316 -10.75 1.14 8.82
N THR A 317 -10.89 2.43 8.52
CA THR A 317 -11.90 3.29 9.16
C THR A 317 -13.02 3.70 8.20
N GLY A 318 -12.85 3.45 6.89
CA GLY A 318 -13.84 3.82 5.88
C GLY A 318 -13.51 3.27 4.50
N GLY A 319 -14.29 3.67 3.51
CA GLY A 319 -14.15 3.30 2.11
C GLY A 319 -15.08 2.17 1.67
N THR A 320 -15.05 1.91 0.36
CA THR A 320 -15.67 0.74 -0.27
C THR A 320 -14.56 -0.07 -0.91
N ILE A 321 -14.32 -1.26 -0.40
CA ILE A 321 -13.16 -2.07 -0.74
C ILE A 321 -13.64 -3.42 -1.25
N SER A 322 -13.19 -3.80 -2.45
CA SER A 322 -13.41 -5.11 -3.07
C SER A 322 -12.06 -5.76 -3.31
N ILE A 323 -11.88 -6.98 -2.82
CA ILE A 323 -10.60 -7.70 -2.88
C ILE A 323 -10.82 -9.06 -3.52
N VAL A 324 -10.01 -9.36 -4.55
CA VAL A 324 -9.81 -10.72 -5.08
C VAL A 324 -8.34 -11.06 -4.90
N ALA A 325 -8.04 -11.91 -3.92
CA ALA A 325 -6.69 -12.32 -3.56
C ALA A 325 -6.46 -13.81 -3.82
N GLY A 326 -5.24 -14.16 -4.24
CA GLY A 326 -4.81 -15.55 -4.45
C GLY A 326 -4.50 -16.28 -3.15
N ASP A 327 -4.04 -15.54 -2.14
CA ASP A 327 -3.80 -15.95 -0.77
C ASP A 327 -4.72 -15.17 0.16
N ASP A 328 -4.23 -14.33 1.06
CA ASP A 328 -5.04 -13.67 2.07
C ASP A 328 -5.65 -12.35 1.59
N GLY A 329 -6.88 -12.06 2.05
CA GLY A 329 -7.56 -10.83 1.69
C GLY A 329 -7.01 -9.61 2.43
N ILE A 330 -6.90 -9.71 3.74
CA ILE A 330 -6.31 -8.70 4.63
C ILE A 330 -5.38 -9.43 5.58
N ASN A 331 -4.11 -9.06 5.57
CA ASN A 331 -3.06 -9.71 6.35
C ASN A 331 -2.32 -8.72 7.25
N ALA A 332 -2.17 -9.05 8.55
CA ALA A 332 -1.26 -8.34 9.43
C ALA A 332 -0.10 -9.26 9.81
N ALA A 333 0.98 -9.11 9.04
CA ALA A 333 2.21 -9.88 9.20
C ALA A 333 3.42 -8.94 9.20
N GLY A 334 4.55 -9.40 9.71
CA GLY A 334 5.81 -8.67 9.65
C GLY A 334 6.86 -9.50 8.94
N GLY A 335 7.73 -8.80 8.20
CA GLY A 335 8.90 -9.40 7.56
C GLY A 335 9.81 -10.12 8.57
N ASP A 336 10.57 -11.07 8.07
CA ASP A 336 11.69 -11.78 8.71
C ASP A 336 11.50 -12.33 10.14
N GLY A 337 10.50 -13.23 10.33
CA GLY A 337 10.83 -14.49 10.94
C GLY A 337 10.98 -14.57 12.45
N GLU A 338 10.19 -13.87 13.28
CA GLU A 338 10.02 -14.29 14.68
C GLU A 338 8.55 -14.68 15.03
N ASN A 339 7.81 -15.15 14.05
CA ASN A 339 6.49 -15.72 14.34
C ASN A 339 6.66 -17.12 14.95
N VAL A 340 6.47 -17.22 16.25
CA VAL A 340 6.36 -18.51 16.93
C VAL A 340 4.94 -19.02 16.69
N PRO A 341 4.74 -20.10 15.93
CA PRO A 341 3.40 -20.60 15.65
C PRO A 341 2.58 -20.81 16.93
N GLY A 342 1.41 -20.16 16.99
CA GLY A 342 0.51 -20.25 18.13
C GLY A 342 0.79 -19.27 19.28
N GLN A 343 1.61 -18.24 19.06
CA GLN A 343 1.74 -17.09 19.97
C GLN A 343 1.36 -15.82 19.23
N ALA A 344 0.25 -15.20 19.59
CA ALA A 344 -0.12 -13.89 19.11
C ALA A 344 0.96 -12.86 19.49
N ASN A 345 1.35 -12.01 18.53
CA ASN A 345 2.28 -10.92 18.74
C ASN A 345 1.53 -9.59 18.72
N SER A 346 1.45 -8.92 19.85
CA SER A 346 0.73 -7.65 20.00
C SER A 346 1.30 -6.49 19.15
N SER A 347 2.38 -6.72 18.40
CA SER A 347 2.88 -5.76 17.41
C SER A 347 2.10 -5.81 16.10
N TYR A 348 1.34 -6.85 15.84
CA TYR A 348 0.50 -7.03 14.65
C TYR A 348 -0.97 -6.95 15.01
N TRP A 349 -1.74 -6.23 14.23
CA TRP A 349 -3.19 -6.20 14.39
C TRP A 349 -3.92 -5.80 13.11
N ILE A 350 -5.17 -6.22 13.02
CA ILE A 350 -6.12 -5.72 12.05
C ILE A 350 -7.28 -5.08 12.83
N HIS A 351 -7.55 -3.82 12.56
CA HIS A 351 -8.68 -3.10 13.14
C HIS A 351 -9.60 -2.55 12.04
N VAL A 352 -10.82 -3.09 11.99
CA VAL A 352 -11.88 -2.59 11.11
C VAL A 352 -12.89 -1.85 11.96
N SER A 353 -12.98 -0.53 11.76
CA SER A 353 -13.93 0.34 12.48
C SER A 353 -14.98 0.99 11.57
N GLY A 354 -14.84 0.83 10.24
CA GLY A 354 -15.78 1.38 9.26
C GLY A 354 -15.55 0.83 7.85
N GLY A 355 -16.30 1.35 6.90
CA GLY A 355 -16.25 0.95 5.50
C GLY A 355 -17.16 -0.24 5.15
N VAL A 356 -17.20 -0.54 3.84
CA VAL A 356 -17.83 -1.74 3.29
C VAL A 356 -16.76 -2.53 2.55
N ILE A 357 -16.47 -3.72 3.05
CA ILE A 357 -15.35 -4.54 2.60
C ILE A 357 -15.88 -5.88 2.11
N THR A 358 -15.57 -6.23 0.88
CA THR A 358 -15.89 -7.53 0.29
C THR A 358 -14.61 -8.23 -0.10
N VAL A 359 -14.42 -9.46 0.36
CA VAL A 359 -13.21 -10.25 0.14
C VAL A 359 -13.54 -11.57 -0.53
N ASP A 360 -12.78 -11.92 -1.57
CA ASP A 360 -12.72 -13.24 -2.18
C ASP A 360 -11.27 -13.73 -2.15
N ALA A 361 -10.89 -14.44 -1.09
CA ALA A 361 -9.51 -14.86 -0.80
C ALA A 361 -9.29 -16.35 -1.05
N GLY A 362 -8.13 -16.71 -1.62
CA GLY A 362 -7.70 -18.09 -1.83
C GLY A 362 -7.28 -18.78 -0.55
N GLY A 363 -6.62 -18.04 0.34
CA GLY A 363 -6.26 -18.34 1.72
C GLY A 363 -7.34 -17.87 2.69
N ASP A 364 -6.93 -17.09 3.69
CA ASP A 364 -7.83 -16.53 4.67
C ASP A 364 -8.39 -15.17 4.23
N GLY A 365 -9.64 -14.89 4.55
CA GLY A 365 -10.24 -13.59 4.21
C GLY A 365 -9.68 -12.45 5.04
N ILE A 366 -9.31 -12.77 6.28
CA ILE A 366 -8.65 -11.87 7.23
C ILE A 366 -7.75 -12.72 8.13
N ASP A 367 -6.46 -12.43 8.13
CA ASP A 367 -5.44 -13.13 8.92
C ASP A 367 -4.55 -12.15 9.68
N SER A 368 -4.15 -12.50 10.91
CA SER A 368 -3.24 -11.68 11.70
C SER A 368 -2.33 -12.54 12.56
N ASN A 369 -1.06 -12.24 12.53
CA ASN A 369 -0.09 -12.80 13.49
C ASN A 369 -0.31 -12.29 14.94
N GLY A 370 -1.28 -11.41 15.16
CA GLY A 370 -1.64 -10.83 16.45
C GLY A 370 -3.14 -10.72 16.65
N ASP A 371 -3.64 -9.52 16.87
CA ASP A 371 -5.04 -9.27 17.20
C ASP A 371 -5.89 -8.91 15.99
N ILE A 372 -7.16 -9.31 15.99
CA ILE A 372 -8.18 -8.85 15.03
C ILE A 372 -9.32 -8.20 15.83
N LEU A 373 -9.63 -6.93 15.53
CA LEU A 373 -10.74 -6.21 16.13
C LEU A 373 -11.68 -5.69 15.03
N VAL A 374 -12.93 -6.12 15.06
CA VAL A 374 -14.00 -5.49 14.28
C VAL A 374 -14.86 -4.69 15.23
N SER A 375 -14.82 -3.36 15.13
CA SER A 375 -15.58 -2.43 15.96
C SER A 375 -16.67 -1.69 15.19
N GLY A 376 -16.70 -1.83 13.84
CA GLY A 376 -17.68 -1.19 12.97
C GLY A 376 -17.52 -1.64 11.52
N GLY A 377 -18.28 -1.02 10.61
CA GLY A 377 -18.29 -1.35 9.20
C GLY A 377 -19.05 -2.61 8.83
N GLU A 378 -18.93 -3.00 7.56
CA GLU A 378 -19.52 -4.21 7.00
C GLU A 378 -18.45 -5.03 6.32
N LEU A 379 -18.27 -6.28 6.74
CA LEU A 379 -17.21 -7.18 6.27
C LEU A 379 -17.84 -8.47 5.74
N TYR A 380 -17.74 -8.70 4.43
CA TYR A 380 -18.28 -9.84 3.70
C TYR A 380 -17.14 -10.65 3.10
N ILE A 381 -16.91 -11.85 3.60
CA ILE A 381 -15.74 -12.67 3.29
C ILE A 381 -16.15 -13.98 2.62
N SER A 382 -15.62 -14.22 1.43
CA SER A 382 -15.55 -15.55 0.80
C SER A 382 -14.15 -16.14 1.05
N GLY A 383 -13.98 -16.77 2.20
CA GLY A 383 -12.74 -17.29 2.74
C GLY A 383 -12.95 -17.71 4.18
N SER A 384 -11.93 -18.25 4.85
CA SER A 384 -11.95 -18.46 6.29
C SER A 384 -11.64 -17.15 7.03
N THR A 385 -11.99 -17.12 8.30
CA THR A 385 -11.42 -16.18 9.26
C THR A 385 -10.18 -16.87 9.82
N GLY A 386 -9.01 -16.36 9.49
CA GLY A 386 -7.71 -16.98 9.80
C GLY A 386 -7.30 -16.89 11.26
N ASP A 387 -6.02 -17.09 11.50
CA ASP A 387 -5.40 -17.05 12.83
C ASP A 387 -5.48 -15.64 13.43
N GLY A 388 -5.28 -15.52 14.74
CA GLY A 388 -5.31 -14.30 15.51
C GLY A 388 -6.27 -14.36 16.70
N ASP A 389 -6.12 -13.44 17.67
CA ASP A 389 -7.08 -13.28 18.78
C ASP A 389 -8.20 -12.32 18.32
N ALA A 390 -9.21 -12.90 17.66
CA ALA A 390 -10.28 -12.14 17.03
C ALA A 390 -11.36 -11.71 18.02
N SER A 391 -11.76 -10.42 17.96
CA SER A 391 -12.86 -9.87 18.76
C SER A 391 -13.77 -8.98 17.91
N VAL A 392 -15.08 -8.97 18.25
CA VAL A 392 -16.08 -8.12 17.61
C VAL A 392 -16.83 -7.31 18.66
N THR A 393 -16.88 -6.01 18.45
CA THR A 393 -17.56 -5.06 19.35
C THR A 393 -18.62 -4.22 18.62
N GLY A 394 -18.66 -4.29 17.29
CA GLY A 394 -19.61 -3.59 16.42
C GLY A 394 -19.52 -4.04 14.98
N GLY A 395 -20.38 -3.50 14.13
CA GLY A 395 -20.42 -3.77 12.69
C GLY A 395 -21.14 -5.06 12.30
N VAL A 396 -21.06 -5.39 11.03
CA VAL A 396 -21.62 -6.61 10.44
C VAL A 396 -20.48 -7.45 9.85
N VAL A 397 -20.40 -8.71 10.25
CA VAL A 397 -19.42 -9.65 9.67
C VAL A 397 -20.18 -10.88 9.18
N VAL A 398 -19.94 -11.26 7.92
CA VAL A 398 -20.39 -12.53 7.35
C VAL A 398 -19.22 -13.16 6.62
N ALA A 399 -18.62 -14.18 7.23
CA ALA A 399 -17.54 -14.95 6.62
C ALA A 399 -18.04 -16.35 6.26
N ALA A 400 -17.80 -16.79 5.02
CA ALA A 400 -18.23 -18.10 4.52
C ALA A 400 -17.04 -18.79 3.83
N GLY A 401 -16.59 -19.90 4.41
CA GLY A 401 -15.39 -20.59 3.97
C GLY A 401 -15.34 -22.07 4.32
N SER A 402 -14.13 -22.60 4.39
CA SER A 402 -13.83 -23.97 4.81
C SER A 402 -13.98 -24.10 6.32
N SER A 403 -14.51 -25.23 6.78
CA SER A 403 -14.60 -25.50 8.23
C SER A 403 -13.29 -25.90 8.88
N GLY A 404 -12.23 -26.15 8.09
CA GLY A 404 -10.95 -26.69 8.61
C GLY A 404 -10.11 -25.68 9.39
N MET A 405 -10.21 -24.40 9.03
CA MET A 405 -9.45 -23.29 9.61
C MET A 405 -10.34 -22.18 10.18
N ALA A 406 -11.67 -22.37 10.12
CA ALA A 406 -12.61 -21.33 10.57
C ALA A 406 -12.51 -21.10 12.08
N GLN A 407 -12.29 -19.86 12.48
CA GLN A 407 -12.34 -19.40 13.86
C GLN A 407 -13.58 -18.52 14.10
N ASN A 408 -14.15 -18.61 15.30
CA ASN A 408 -15.15 -17.66 15.76
C ASN A 408 -14.45 -16.56 16.58
N PHE A 409 -15.15 -15.45 16.75
CA PHE A 409 -14.68 -14.39 17.64
C PHE A 409 -14.55 -14.87 19.08
N GLY A 410 -13.57 -14.33 19.80
CA GLY A 410 -13.19 -14.72 21.14
C GLY A 410 -14.03 -14.08 22.25
N ALA A 411 -13.68 -14.42 23.49
CA ALA A 411 -14.39 -13.99 24.70
C ALA A 411 -14.26 -12.48 25.02
N SER A 412 -13.35 -11.78 24.41
CA SER A 412 -13.18 -10.32 24.49
C SER A 412 -14.26 -9.55 23.72
N SER A 413 -15.05 -10.23 22.88
CA SER A 413 -16.16 -9.65 22.13
C SER A 413 -17.29 -9.15 23.02
N THR A 414 -17.90 -8.02 22.62
CA THR A 414 -19.09 -7.46 23.26
C THR A 414 -20.34 -7.55 22.37
N GLN A 415 -20.18 -7.99 21.13
CA GLN A 415 -21.25 -8.30 20.18
C GLN A 415 -21.39 -9.80 19.99
N GLY A 416 -22.59 -10.27 19.74
CA GLY A 416 -22.88 -11.70 19.55
C GLY A 416 -22.31 -12.23 18.22
N SER A 417 -21.78 -13.44 18.23
CA SER A 417 -21.27 -14.12 17.04
C SER A 417 -21.69 -15.58 16.98
N ILE A 418 -22.01 -16.05 15.79
CA ILE A 418 -22.48 -17.41 15.51
C ILE A 418 -21.56 -18.06 14.49
N LEU A 419 -20.94 -19.18 14.85
CA LEU A 419 -20.26 -20.07 13.92
C LEU A 419 -21.09 -21.35 13.75
N VAL A 420 -21.42 -21.68 12.50
CA VAL A 420 -22.10 -22.92 12.14
C VAL A 420 -21.39 -23.62 10.97
N THR A 421 -21.45 -24.96 10.98
CA THR A 421 -20.94 -25.81 9.90
C THR A 421 -22.07 -26.58 9.26
N PHE A 422 -22.06 -26.69 7.93
CA PHE A 422 -23.04 -27.42 7.16
C PHE A 422 -22.50 -28.79 6.75
N SER A 423 -23.36 -29.80 6.74
CA SER A 423 -22.99 -31.19 6.38
C SER A 423 -22.62 -31.35 4.91
N ALA A 424 -23.10 -30.47 4.06
CA ALA A 424 -22.74 -30.38 2.64
C ALA A 424 -22.34 -28.95 2.32
N GLY A 425 -21.32 -28.78 1.48
CA GLY A 425 -20.93 -27.43 1.04
C GLY A 425 -22.00 -26.79 0.16
N SER A 426 -22.17 -25.47 0.31
CA SER A 426 -23.09 -24.63 -0.45
C SER A 426 -22.33 -23.60 -1.29
N THR A 427 -22.95 -23.12 -2.35
CA THR A 427 -22.56 -21.94 -3.14
C THR A 427 -23.68 -20.91 -3.15
N GLU A 428 -24.74 -21.19 -2.41
CA GLU A 428 -25.93 -20.35 -2.33
C GLU A 428 -25.72 -19.22 -1.31
N GLN A 429 -26.58 -18.23 -1.40
CA GLN A 429 -26.59 -17.11 -0.47
C GLN A 429 -26.74 -17.58 0.99
N VAL A 430 -25.96 -17.00 1.87
CA VAL A 430 -26.12 -17.09 3.33
C VAL A 430 -27.11 -16.03 3.77
N THR A 431 -28.03 -16.39 4.64
CA THR A 431 -28.99 -15.46 5.24
C THR A 431 -29.13 -15.76 6.73
N LEU A 432 -29.03 -14.74 7.56
CA LEU A 432 -29.34 -14.79 8.99
C LEU A 432 -30.70 -14.16 9.21
N THR A 433 -31.61 -14.88 9.87
CA THR A 433 -32.93 -14.36 10.28
C THR A 433 -33.14 -14.51 11.79
N ASP A 434 -33.87 -13.59 12.38
CA ASP A 434 -34.34 -13.70 13.75
C ASP A 434 -35.56 -14.66 13.88
N SER A 435 -36.11 -14.77 15.10
CA SER A 435 -37.29 -15.61 15.40
C SER A 435 -38.58 -15.14 14.69
N ASP A 436 -38.66 -13.88 14.30
CA ASP A 436 -39.82 -13.29 13.62
C ASP A 436 -39.69 -13.37 12.09
N GLY A 437 -38.53 -13.90 11.60
CA GLY A 437 -38.23 -14.06 10.19
C GLY A 437 -37.65 -12.79 9.55
N THR A 438 -37.24 -11.80 10.35
CA THR A 438 -36.54 -10.61 9.85
C THR A 438 -35.14 -10.98 9.41
N VAL A 439 -34.73 -10.57 8.22
CA VAL A 439 -33.34 -10.75 7.73
C VAL A 439 -32.44 -9.75 8.41
N LEU A 440 -31.46 -10.24 9.15
CA LEU A 440 -30.45 -9.44 9.87
C LEU A 440 -29.16 -9.26 9.07
N ALA A 441 -28.77 -10.28 8.31
CA ALA A 441 -27.64 -10.23 7.39
C ALA A 441 -27.85 -11.16 6.21
N SER A 442 -27.23 -10.83 5.09
CA SER A 442 -27.31 -11.62 3.87
C SER A 442 -26.06 -11.42 3.01
N PHE A 443 -25.44 -12.51 2.53
CA PHE A 443 -24.25 -12.48 1.71
C PHE A 443 -24.27 -13.61 0.68
N ALA A 444 -23.83 -13.33 -0.54
CA ALA A 444 -23.63 -14.32 -1.60
C ALA A 444 -22.14 -14.60 -1.77
N PRO A 445 -21.58 -15.64 -1.13
CA PRO A 445 -20.17 -15.95 -1.24
C PRO A 445 -19.77 -16.33 -2.67
N ALA A 446 -18.60 -15.87 -3.11
CA ALA A 446 -18.08 -16.20 -4.44
C ALA A 446 -17.65 -17.66 -4.58
N LYS A 447 -17.37 -18.33 -3.45
CA LYS A 447 -16.84 -19.70 -3.41
C LYS A 447 -17.76 -20.65 -2.66
N ARG A 448 -17.48 -21.96 -2.85
CA ARG A 448 -18.14 -23.01 -2.08
C ARG A 448 -17.66 -22.97 -0.62
N TYR A 449 -18.59 -23.00 0.30
CA TYR A 449 -18.33 -22.95 1.75
C TYR A 449 -19.01 -24.10 2.49
N THR A 450 -18.46 -24.47 3.64
CA THR A 450 -19.03 -25.45 4.59
C THR A 450 -19.18 -24.87 6.00
N CYS A 451 -18.63 -23.69 6.24
CA CYS A 451 -18.68 -23.00 7.51
C CYS A 451 -19.09 -21.54 7.29
N VAL A 452 -19.80 -20.97 8.24
CA VAL A 452 -20.19 -19.57 8.25
C VAL A 452 -19.96 -19.01 9.65
N VAL A 453 -19.33 -17.84 9.71
CA VAL A 453 -19.24 -16.99 10.91
C VAL A 453 -20.06 -15.74 10.64
N ILE A 454 -21.01 -15.44 11.52
CA ILE A 454 -21.88 -14.25 11.39
C ILE A 454 -21.91 -13.50 12.71
N SER A 455 -21.70 -12.19 12.64
CA SER A 455 -21.88 -11.27 13.76
C SER A 455 -22.62 -10.02 13.27
N THR A 456 -23.64 -9.61 13.99
CA THR A 456 -24.37 -8.34 13.78
C THR A 456 -24.76 -7.75 15.13
N PRO A 457 -25.05 -6.44 15.23
CA PRO A 457 -25.53 -5.82 16.46
C PRO A 457 -26.83 -6.44 17.02
N ASP A 458 -27.61 -7.11 16.18
CA ASP A 458 -28.89 -7.74 16.53
C ASP A 458 -28.72 -9.17 17.05
N VAL A 459 -27.51 -9.75 16.99
CA VAL A 459 -27.21 -11.06 17.59
C VAL A 459 -26.89 -10.87 19.06
N VAL A 460 -27.83 -11.28 19.93
CA VAL A 460 -27.75 -11.06 21.37
C VAL A 460 -27.92 -12.37 22.14
N GLN A 461 -27.36 -12.44 23.34
CA GLN A 461 -27.55 -13.59 24.23
C GLN A 461 -29.04 -13.80 24.55
N GLY A 462 -29.50 -15.04 24.49
CA GLY A 462 -30.90 -15.43 24.65
C GLY A 462 -31.73 -15.38 23.37
N GLY A 463 -31.21 -14.78 22.30
CA GLY A 463 -31.88 -14.73 20.99
C GLY A 463 -31.88 -16.09 20.29
N THR A 464 -32.83 -16.29 19.39
CA THR A 464 -32.92 -17.46 18.52
C THR A 464 -32.85 -17.02 17.07
N TYR A 465 -31.93 -17.60 16.31
CA TYR A 465 -31.63 -17.20 14.94
C TYR A 465 -31.59 -18.41 14.01
N THR A 466 -31.93 -18.20 12.76
CA THR A 466 -31.83 -19.24 11.72
C THR A 466 -30.84 -18.79 10.65
N ILE A 467 -29.85 -19.60 10.42
CA ILE A 467 -28.84 -19.43 9.36
C ILE A 467 -29.21 -20.36 8.21
N THR A 468 -29.45 -19.79 7.04
CA THR A 468 -29.82 -20.53 5.82
C THR A 468 -28.70 -20.47 4.80
N ALA A 469 -28.40 -21.63 4.18
CA ALA A 469 -27.41 -21.80 3.12
C ALA A 469 -28.04 -22.65 1.99
N GLY A 470 -28.77 -22.01 1.09
CA GLY A 470 -29.57 -22.69 0.09
C GLY A 470 -30.68 -23.55 0.71
N SER A 471 -30.65 -24.86 0.48
CA SER A 471 -31.61 -25.81 1.04
C SER A 471 -31.31 -26.26 2.47
N GLN A 472 -30.15 -25.86 3.02
CA GLN A 472 -29.73 -26.21 4.38
C GLN A 472 -30.07 -25.05 5.33
N SER A 473 -30.45 -25.34 6.54
CA SER A 473 -30.68 -24.35 7.58
C SER A 473 -30.31 -24.91 8.95
N GLN A 474 -29.86 -24.02 9.82
CA GLN A 474 -29.62 -24.32 11.22
C GLN A 474 -30.25 -23.25 12.09
N THR A 475 -30.98 -23.69 13.12
CA THR A 475 -31.52 -22.77 14.12
C THR A 475 -30.69 -22.86 15.38
N VAL A 476 -30.26 -21.72 15.87
CA VAL A 476 -29.35 -21.54 17.01
C VAL A 476 -30.04 -20.70 18.06
N THR A 477 -29.97 -21.11 19.32
CA THR A 477 -30.31 -20.28 20.47
C THR A 477 -29.02 -19.90 21.19
N MET A 478 -28.83 -18.62 21.44
CA MET A 478 -27.59 -18.03 21.99
C MET A 478 -27.57 -18.18 23.51
N ASP A 479 -27.14 -19.32 24.04
CA ASP A 479 -26.94 -19.50 25.48
C ASP A 479 -25.81 -18.61 26.04
N SER A 480 -24.85 -18.24 25.19
CA SER A 480 -23.75 -17.29 25.45
C SER A 480 -23.66 -16.28 24.31
N LEU A 481 -22.85 -15.25 24.48
CA LEU A 481 -22.63 -14.24 23.43
C LEU A 481 -21.95 -14.83 22.18
N ILE A 482 -21.11 -15.84 22.36
CA ILE A 482 -20.41 -16.54 21.28
C ILE A 482 -20.97 -17.96 21.17
N TYR A 483 -21.48 -18.31 19.97
CA TYR A 483 -22.01 -19.64 19.67
C TYR A 483 -21.13 -20.36 18.65
N GLY A 484 -20.75 -21.58 18.99
CA GLY A 484 -19.89 -22.41 18.17
C GLY A 484 -18.40 -22.04 18.33
N THR A 485 -17.57 -23.06 18.44
CA THR A 485 -16.11 -22.90 18.51
C THR A 485 -15.51 -23.45 17.21
N GLY A 486 -14.67 -22.67 16.53
CA GLY A 486 -13.86 -23.14 15.41
C GLY A 486 -12.82 -24.17 15.85
N MET A 487 -12.29 -24.94 14.92
CA MET A 487 -11.15 -25.81 15.16
C MET A 487 -9.83 -25.01 15.06
N GLY A 488 -9.63 -24.02 15.92
CA GLY A 488 -8.30 -23.43 16.08
C GLY A 488 -7.32 -24.43 16.68
N MET A 489 -6.09 -24.46 16.23
CA MET A 489 -5.00 -25.32 16.76
C MET A 489 -4.60 -25.00 18.23
N GLY A 490 -5.37 -24.20 18.93
CA GLY A 490 -5.13 -23.77 20.30
C GLY A 490 -6.04 -24.43 21.33
N GLY A 491 -5.95 -25.78 21.52
CA GLY A 491 -6.74 -26.42 22.57
C GLY A 491 -6.60 -27.92 22.64
N MET A 492 -5.43 -28.45 22.93
CA MET A 492 -5.32 -29.75 23.59
C MET A 492 -5.81 -29.58 25.03
N GLY A 493 -7.11 -29.36 25.20
CA GLY A 493 -7.81 -29.23 26.47
C GLY A 493 -8.97 -30.19 26.55
N GLY A 494 -8.75 -31.39 27.16
CA GLY A 494 -9.80 -32.18 27.75
C GLY A 494 -10.47 -33.23 26.87
N PHE A 495 -9.84 -34.36 26.69
CA PHE A 495 -10.59 -35.59 26.46
C PHE A 495 -11.48 -35.88 27.70
N PRO A 496 -12.77 -36.18 27.54
CA PRO A 496 -13.57 -36.70 28.65
C PRO A 496 -12.97 -38.03 29.09
N GLY A 497 -12.73 -38.17 30.39
CA GLY A 497 -12.02 -39.26 31.01
C GLY A 497 -12.40 -40.65 30.51
N GLY A 498 -11.53 -41.22 29.70
CA GLY A 498 -11.44 -42.62 29.37
C GLY A 498 -10.02 -43.06 29.69
N ASN A 499 -9.91 -44.09 30.59
CA ASN A 499 -8.65 -44.67 30.99
C ASN A 499 -7.76 -45.03 29.79
N MET A 500 -6.59 -44.40 29.69
CA MET A 500 -5.54 -44.85 28.76
C MET A 500 -5.06 -46.27 29.18
N PRO A 501 -4.81 -47.17 28.23
CA PRO A 501 -4.09 -48.41 28.52
C PRO A 501 -2.67 -48.10 28.96
N SER A 502 -2.17 -48.85 29.94
CA SER A 502 -0.88 -48.66 30.62
C SER A 502 0.37 -48.96 29.78
N ASP A 503 0.25 -49.16 28.48
CA ASP A 503 1.34 -49.63 27.61
C ASP A 503 1.64 -48.66 26.41
N PHE A 504 1.37 -47.34 26.58
CA PHE A 504 1.71 -46.36 25.54
C PHE A 504 3.13 -45.84 25.74
N ASP A 505 4.08 -46.24 24.87
CA ASP A 505 5.45 -45.74 24.81
C ASP A 505 5.55 -44.63 23.72
N PRO A 506 5.77 -43.36 24.10
CA PRO A 506 5.85 -42.25 23.14
C PRO A 506 7.10 -42.26 22.25
N SER A 507 8.06 -43.14 22.49
CA SER A 507 9.35 -43.19 21.78
C SER A 507 9.33 -43.98 20.46
N GLN A 508 8.21 -44.60 20.08
CA GLN A 508 8.12 -45.53 18.95
C GLN A 508 7.41 -44.98 17.70
N GLN A 509 7.09 -43.69 17.59
CA GLN A 509 6.57 -43.11 16.34
C GLN A 509 7.58 -42.20 15.66
N GLY A 510 8.60 -42.82 15.04
CA GLY A 510 9.37 -42.23 13.94
C GLY A 510 8.73 -42.59 12.58
N GLY A 511 7.75 -41.85 12.14
CA GLY A 511 7.14 -41.97 10.81
C GLY A 511 7.10 -40.62 10.15
N GLY A 512 8.17 -40.29 9.38
CA GLY A 512 8.27 -39.04 8.66
C GLY A 512 7.21 -38.93 7.55
N PHE A 513 6.58 -37.78 7.47
CA PHE A 513 5.83 -37.37 6.31
C PHE A 513 6.80 -37.14 5.13
N PRO A 514 6.46 -37.52 3.89
CA PRO A 514 7.31 -37.24 2.74
C PRO A 514 7.26 -35.75 2.44
N GLY A 515 8.33 -35.04 2.77
CA GLY A 515 8.49 -33.64 2.38
C GLY A 515 8.54 -33.53 0.87
N GLY A 516 7.63 -32.76 0.28
CA GLY A 516 7.71 -32.29 -1.07
C GLY A 516 8.93 -31.36 -1.21
N GLN A 517 9.94 -31.79 -1.97
CA GLN A 517 11.09 -30.94 -2.30
C GLN A 517 10.63 -29.83 -3.26
N ARG A 518 10.79 -28.59 -2.84
CA ARG A 518 10.83 -27.45 -3.77
C ARG A 518 11.96 -27.67 -4.78
N PRO A 519 11.75 -27.44 -6.07
CA PRO A 519 12.84 -27.43 -7.04
C PRO A 519 13.75 -26.23 -6.77
N SER A 520 14.97 -26.47 -6.33
CA SER A 520 16.03 -25.44 -6.31
C SER A 520 16.49 -25.21 -7.75
N GLY A 521 15.93 -24.22 -8.41
CA GLY A 521 16.43 -23.72 -9.69
C GLY A 521 17.46 -22.65 -9.42
N ASN A 522 18.75 -22.94 -9.61
CA ASN A 522 19.78 -21.90 -9.71
C ASN A 522 19.52 -21.06 -10.97
N PRO A 523 19.70 -19.74 -10.92
CA PRO A 523 19.62 -18.90 -12.11
C PRO A 523 20.76 -19.27 -13.09
N PRO A 524 20.53 -19.15 -14.41
CA PRO A 524 21.54 -19.51 -15.41
C PRO A 524 22.71 -18.53 -15.34
N THR A 525 23.92 -19.06 -15.15
CA THR A 525 25.17 -18.32 -15.30
C THR A 525 25.31 -17.85 -16.75
N LYS A 526 25.42 -16.54 -16.94
CA LYS A 526 25.85 -15.94 -18.21
C LYS A 526 27.29 -16.39 -18.49
N SER A 527 27.48 -17.12 -19.57
CA SER A 527 28.79 -17.34 -20.15
C SER A 527 29.08 -16.25 -21.17
N ASN A 528 30.22 -15.60 -21.01
CA ASN A 528 30.96 -14.64 -21.86
C ASN A 528 30.37 -14.23 -23.20
#